data_267977f0b339291f2245618b126eea1d
#
_entry.id   267977f0b339291f2245618b126eea1d
#
_cell.length_a   1.000
_cell.length_b   1.000
_cell.length_c   1.000
_cell.angle_alpha   90.00
_cell.angle_beta   90.00
_cell.angle_gamma   90.00
#
_symmetry.space_group_name_H-M   'P 1'
#
loop_
_entity.id
_entity.type
_entity.pdbx_description
1 polymer ?
#
loop_
_entity_poly.entity_id
_entity_poly.type
_entity_poly.pdbx_seq_one_letter_code
_entity_poly.pdbx_strand_id
1 'polypeptide(L)'
;MNQSKYPFGDAEITALRERVIEEMSPKRFHHTAAVEDMVTRLATLFCPEDIPALRVAALLHDITKEYDVPTHKAILTRFGQAPEAGEEYAYKTFHARTAALLIPEKYPAFNCETVVSAVRWHTTGRAGMTLTEKLLYLADYIDSP
;
A
#
# COMPACT_ATOMS: atom_id res chain seq x y z
N MET A 1 15.23 -17.60 19.18
CA MET A 1 15.11 -17.28 17.76
C MET A 1 13.89 -16.41 17.51
N ASN A 2 14.14 -15.26 16.93
CA ASN A 2 13.06 -14.36 16.58
C ASN A 2 12.48 -14.77 15.24
N GLN A 3 11.33 -15.44 15.28
CA GLN A 3 10.59 -15.70 14.05
C GLN A 3 9.63 -14.53 13.82
N SER A 4 9.70 -13.98 12.62
CA SER A 4 8.72 -12.98 12.22
C SER A 4 7.33 -13.61 12.20
N LYS A 5 6.32 -12.85 12.62
CA LYS A 5 4.93 -13.29 12.50
C LYS A 5 4.41 -13.26 11.06
N TYR A 6 5.24 -12.81 10.11
CA TYR A 6 4.88 -12.75 8.70
C TYR A 6 5.64 -13.82 7.92
N PRO A 7 5.01 -14.45 6.89
CA PRO A 7 5.63 -15.52 6.12
C PRO A 7 6.59 -15.00 5.03
N PHE A 8 7.02 -13.76 5.11
CA PHE A 8 7.97 -13.16 4.17
C PHE A 8 9.03 -12.37 4.93
N GLY A 9 10.23 -12.37 4.39
CA GLY A 9 11.36 -11.65 4.95
C GLY A 9 12.10 -10.86 3.89
N ASP A 10 13.36 -10.52 4.15
CA ASP A 10 14.14 -9.61 3.29
C ASP A 10 14.26 -10.11 1.85
N ALA A 11 14.44 -11.41 1.63
CA ALA A 11 14.59 -11.95 0.28
C ALA A 11 13.32 -11.73 -0.55
N GLU A 12 12.16 -12.05 0.05
CA GLU A 12 10.85 -11.90 -0.60
C GLU A 12 10.53 -10.43 -0.84
N ILE A 13 10.88 -9.55 0.09
CA ILE A 13 10.65 -8.11 -0.05
C ILE A 13 11.54 -7.52 -1.13
N THR A 14 12.80 -7.97 -1.23
CA THR A 14 13.70 -7.54 -2.31
C THR A 14 13.16 -7.94 -3.68
N ALA A 15 12.66 -9.17 -3.80
CA ALA A 15 12.05 -9.64 -5.05
C ALA A 15 10.78 -8.84 -5.38
N LEU A 16 9.98 -8.51 -4.38
CA LEU A 16 8.80 -7.68 -4.57
C LEU A 16 9.17 -6.29 -5.09
N ARG A 17 10.22 -5.69 -4.53
CA ARG A 17 10.68 -4.36 -4.97
C ARG A 17 11.03 -4.39 -6.46
N GLU A 18 11.72 -5.43 -6.92
CA GLU A 18 12.06 -5.57 -8.34
C GLU A 18 10.83 -5.67 -9.23
N ARG A 19 9.80 -6.38 -8.78
CA ARG A 19 8.53 -6.43 -9.52
C ARG A 19 7.84 -5.07 -9.57
N VAL A 20 7.81 -4.36 -8.45
CA VAL A 20 7.13 -3.06 -8.35
C VAL A 20 7.81 -2.01 -9.23
N ILE A 21 9.13 -2.05 -9.35
CA ILE A 21 9.86 -1.14 -10.25
C ILE A 21 9.29 -1.21 -11.68
N GLU A 22 8.90 -2.39 -12.13
CA GLU A 22 8.37 -2.58 -13.48
C GLU A 22 6.90 -2.19 -13.62
N GLU A 23 6.18 -2.03 -12.51
CA GLU A 23 4.75 -1.75 -12.49
C GLU A 23 4.42 -0.25 -12.51
N MET A 24 5.40 0.62 -12.41
CA MET A 24 5.17 2.05 -12.31
C MET A 24 6.29 2.85 -12.95
N SER A 25 6.05 4.16 -13.14
CA SER A 25 7.09 5.04 -13.66
C SER A 25 8.26 5.18 -12.70
N PRO A 26 9.46 5.51 -13.19
CA PRO A 26 10.61 5.77 -12.31
C PRO A 26 10.34 6.85 -11.27
N LYS A 27 9.60 7.89 -11.63
CA LYS A 27 9.25 8.96 -10.69
C LYS A 27 8.37 8.42 -9.55
N ARG A 28 7.37 7.60 -9.88
CA ARG A 28 6.50 7.00 -8.87
C ARG A 28 7.26 6.03 -7.99
N PHE A 29 8.16 5.25 -8.57
CA PHE A 29 8.96 4.32 -7.78
C PHE A 29 9.91 5.06 -6.82
N HIS A 30 10.44 6.21 -7.21
CA HIS A 30 11.28 7.02 -6.33
C HIS A 30 10.51 7.39 -5.05
N HIS A 31 9.26 7.84 -5.20
CA HIS A 31 8.38 8.10 -4.05
C HIS A 31 8.11 6.83 -3.24
N THR A 32 7.79 5.73 -3.92
CA THR A 32 7.52 4.44 -3.26
C THR A 32 8.70 3.99 -2.40
N ALA A 33 9.91 4.08 -2.93
CA ALA A 33 11.11 3.71 -2.19
C ALA A 33 11.34 4.62 -0.98
N ALA A 34 11.07 5.91 -1.12
CA ALA A 34 11.19 6.86 -0.01
C ALA A 34 10.17 6.56 1.10
N VAL A 35 8.95 6.18 0.72
CA VAL A 35 7.92 5.79 1.70
C VAL A 35 8.33 4.50 2.42
N GLU A 36 8.88 3.52 1.70
CA GLU A 36 9.39 2.30 2.34
C GLU A 36 10.47 2.63 3.38
N ASP A 37 11.41 3.50 3.05
CA ASP A 37 12.47 3.91 3.98
C ASP A 37 11.89 4.63 5.19
N MET A 38 10.98 5.57 4.97
CA MET A 38 10.38 6.34 6.06
C MET A 38 9.55 5.47 6.99
N VAL A 39 8.72 4.57 6.45
CA VAL A 39 7.89 3.72 7.30
C VAL A 39 8.73 2.73 8.10
N THR A 40 9.86 2.30 7.54
CA THR A 40 10.80 1.43 8.28
C THR A 40 11.38 2.16 9.48
N ARG A 41 11.75 3.43 9.32
CA ARG A 41 12.24 4.26 10.43
C ARG A 41 11.18 4.44 11.50
N LEU A 42 9.95 4.74 11.10
CA LEU A 42 8.85 4.91 12.05
C LEU A 42 8.54 3.60 12.78
N ALA A 43 8.50 2.48 12.06
CA ALA A 43 8.22 1.19 12.66
C ALA A 43 9.31 0.74 13.61
N THR A 44 10.56 1.09 13.34
CA THR A 44 11.67 0.80 14.25
C THR A 44 11.42 1.42 15.62
N LEU A 45 10.78 2.58 15.67
CA LEU A 45 10.48 3.28 16.92
C LEU A 45 9.21 2.77 17.60
N PHE A 46 8.19 2.36 16.84
CA PHE A 46 6.87 2.14 17.40
C PHE A 46 6.37 0.69 17.34
N CYS A 47 6.79 -0.08 16.34
CA CYS A 47 6.36 -1.47 16.20
C CYS A 47 7.34 -2.26 15.31
N PRO A 48 8.56 -2.52 15.82
CA PRO A 48 9.58 -3.20 15.02
C PRO A 48 9.17 -4.57 14.50
N GLU A 49 8.26 -5.25 15.18
CA GLU A 49 7.74 -6.55 14.74
C GLU A 49 6.91 -6.46 13.46
N ASP A 50 6.44 -5.27 13.10
CA ASP A 50 5.62 -5.06 11.90
C ASP A 50 6.42 -4.49 10.72
N ILE A 51 7.73 -4.34 10.85
CA ILE A 51 8.58 -3.82 9.78
C ILE A 51 8.39 -4.57 8.46
N PRO A 52 8.40 -5.93 8.43
CA PRO A 52 8.20 -6.63 7.16
C PRO A 52 6.90 -6.27 6.47
N ALA A 53 5.80 -6.26 7.22
CA ALA A 53 4.48 -5.94 6.66
C ALA A 53 4.41 -4.50 6.17
N LEU A 54 4.99 -3.57 6.92
CA LEU A 54 4.96 -2.15 6.54
C LEU A 54 5.84 -1.85 5.33
N ARG A 55 6.98 -2.53 5.19
CA ARG A 55 7.80 -2.42 3.98
C ARG A 55 7.01 -2.90 2.76
N VAL A 56 6.34 -4.05 2.87
CA VAL A 56 5.49 -4.58 1.80
C VAL A 56 4.36 -3.61 1.48
N ALA A 57 3.66 -3.12 2.50
CA ALA A 57 2.56 -2.16 2.29
C ALA A 57 3.05 -0.89 1.60
N ALA A 58 4.22 -0.38 1.96
CA ALA A 58 4.81 0.78 1.31
C ALA A 58 5.10 0.50 -0.17
N LEU A 59 5.66 -0.67 -0.48
CA LEU A 59 5.95 -1.04 -1.88
C LEU A 59 4.67 -1.16 -2.71
N LEU A 60 3.57 -1.59 -2.10
CA LEU A 60 2.31 -1.84 -2.81
C LEU A 60 1.32 -0.68 -2.78
N HIS A 61 1.55 0.35 -1.96
CA HIS A 61 0.51 1.36 -1.73
C HIS A 61 0.13 2.15 -2.98
N ASP A 62 1.05 2.35 -3.90
CA ASP A 62 0.83 3.16 -5.10
C ASP A 62 0.87 2.37 -6.41
N ILE A 63 0.72 1.03 -6.36
CA ILE A 63 0.81 0.21 -7.58
C ILE A 63 -0.24 0.56 -8.64
N THR A 64 -1.34 1.18 -8.25
CA THR A 64 -2.40 1.61 -9.16
C THR A 64 -2.48 3.13 -9.31
N LYS A 65 -1.58 3.88 -8.68
CA LYS A 65 -1.64 5.35 -8.64
C LYS A 65 -1.70 5.97 -10.04
N GLU A 66 -1.00 5.38 -10.99
CA GLU A 66 -0.89 5.93 -12.34
C GLU A 66 -1.95 5.39 -13.30
N TYR A 67 -2.88 4.54 -12.82
CA TYR A 67 -4.00 4.09 -13.63
C TYR A 67 -4.97 5.25 -13.87
N ASP A 68 -5.60 5.27 -15.03
CA ASP A 68 -6.62 6.27 -15.33
C ASP A 68 -7.92 6.00 -14.57
N VAL A 69 -8.80 6.99 -14.55
CA VAL A 69 -10.07 6.89 -13.81
C VAL A 69 -10.95 5.75 -14.34
N PRO A 70 -11.13 5.57 -15.67
CA PRO A 70 -11.91 4.44 -16.17
C PRO A 70 -11.39 3.09 -15.70
N THR A 71 -10.06 2.90 -15.65
CA THR A 71 -9.47 1.66 -15.20
C THR A 71 -9.77 1.43 -13.71
N HIS A 72 -9.64 2.45 -12.88
CA HIS A 72 -10.02 2.36 -11.46
C HIS A 72 -11.49 1.97 -11.30
N LYS A 73 -12.37 2.62 -12.05
CA LYS A 73 -13.81 2.32 -11.97
C LYS A 73 -14.11 0.88 -12.39
N ALA A 74 -13.43 0.38 -13.42
CA ALA A 74 -13.61 -0.99 -13.87
C ALA A 74 -13.20 -1.99 -12.78
N ILE A 75 -12.07 -1.75 -12.12
CA ILE A 75 -11.59 -2.59 -11.02
C ILE A 75 -12.60 -2.55 -9.87
N LEU A 76 -13.01 -1.35 -9.44
CA LEU A 76 -13.97 -1.22 -8.35
C LEU A 76 -15.28 -1.94 -8.66
N THR A 77 -15.77 -1.81 -9.89
CA THR A 77 -17.01 -2.47 -10.33
C THR A 77 -16.87 -3.99 -10.28
N ARG A 78 -15.72 -4.51 -10.75
CA ARG A 78 -15.45 -5.96 -10.73
C ARG A 78 -15.52 -6.54 -9.31
N PHE A 79 -15.12 -5.77 -8.31
CA PHE A 79 -15.15 -6.20 -6.91
C PHE A 79 -16.43 -5.77 -6.17
N GLY A 80 -17.46 -5.31 -6.90
CA GLY A 80 -18.72 -4.90 -6.28
C GLY A 80 -18.67 -3.59 -5.51
N GLN A 81 -17.68 -2.74 -5.82
CA GLN A 81 -17.45 -1.47 -5.13
C GLN A 81 -17.48 -0.28 -6.08
N ALA A 82 -18.32 -0.33 -7.12
CA ALA A 82 -18.45 0.78 -8.05
C ALA A 82 -18.72 2.10 -7.29
N PRO A 83 -18.07 3.20 -7.71
CA PRO A 83 -18.29 4.49 -7.07
C PRO A 83 -19.77 4.90 -7.16
N GLU A 84 -20.30 5.39 -6.06
CA GLU A 84 -21.65 5.93 -6.03
C GLU A 84 -21.69 7.36 -6.58
N ALA A 85 -22.89 7.87 -6.84
CA ALA A 85 -23.05 9.25 -7.30
C ALA A 85 -22.41 10.20 -6.28
N GLY A 86 -21.53 11.08 -6.75
CA GLY A 86 -20.80 12.02 -5.90
C GLY A 86 -19.40 11.55 -5.50
N GLU A 87 -19.11 10.25 -5.52
CA GLU A 87 -17.76 9.76 -5.22
C GLU A 87 -16.76 10.06 -6.35
N GLU A 88 -17.26 10.40 -7.53
CA GLU A 88 -16.38 10.71 -8.67
C GLU A 88 -15.46 11.89 -8.39
N TYR A 89 -15.83 12.78 -7.51
CA TYR A 89 -14.98 13.90 -7.10
C TYR A 89 -13.80 13.44 -6.25
N ALA A 90 -13.87 12.25 -5.69
CA ALA A 90 -12.82 11.67 -4.87
C ALA A 90 -11.91 10.73 -5.68
N TYR A 91 -11.83 10.88 -6.99
CA TYR A 91 -11.08 9.96 -7.86
C TYR A 91 -9.61 9.81 -7.44
N LYS A 92 -9.02 10.82 -6.82
CA LYS A 92 -7.63 10.76 -6.34
C LYS A 92 -7.43 9.74 -5.22
N THR A 93 -8.51 9.29 -4.59
CA THR A 93 -8.45 8.29 -3.52
C THR A 93 -8.67 6.87 -4.02
N PHE A 94 -9.04 6.70 -5.29
CA PHE A 94 -9.39 5.38 -5.84
C PHE A 94 -8.22 4.41 -5.80
N HIS A 95 -6.98 4.90 -5.97
CA HIS A 95 -5.83 4.02 -6.01
C HIS A 95 -5.60 3.25 -4.70
N ALA A 96 -5.93 3.81 -3.56
CA ALA A 96 -5.82 3.08 -2.30
C ALA A 96 -6.78 1.89 -2.27
N ARG A 97 -7.99 2.09 -2.78
CA ARG A 97 -9.01 1.03 -2.86
C ARG A 97 -8.62 -0.04 -3.88
N THR A 98 -8.24 0.37 -5.08
CA THR A 98 -7.91 -0.59 -6.15
C THR A 98 -6.62 -1.34 -5.86
N ALA A 99 -5.61 -0.68 -5.30
CA ALA A 99 -4.38 -1.37 -4.89
C ALA A 99 -4.69 -2.45 -3.86
N ALA A 100 -5.46 -2.12 -2.81
CA ALA A 100 -5.82 -3.09 -1.79
C ALA A 100 -6.60 -4.26 -2.36
N LEU A 101 -7.53 -4.00 -3.27
CA LEU A 101 -8.35 -5.05 -3.89
C LEU A 101 -7.51 -6.01 -4.76
N LEU A 102 -6.47 -5.51 -5.39
CA LEU A 102 -5.64 -6.31 -6.30
C LEU A 102 -4.57 -7.14 -5.59
N ILE A 103 -4.24 -6.84 -4.35
CA ILE A 103 -3.19 -7.57 -3.63
C ILE A 103 -3.44 -9.08 -3.59
N PRO A 104 -4.63 -9.58 -3.22
CA PRO A 104 -4.85 -11.03 -3.19
C PRO A 104 -4.64 -11.73 -4.53
N GLU A 105 -4.92 -11.07 -5.64
CA GLU A 105 -4.75 -11.64 -6.98
C GLU A 105 -3.31 -11.53 -7.48
N LYS A 106 -2.72 -10.34 -7.38
CA LYS A 106 -1.42 -10.05 -7.99
C LYS A 106 -0.25 -10.41 -7.09
N TYR A 107 -0.45 -10.33 -5.79
CA TYR A 107 0.63 -10.53 -4.80
C TYR A 107 0.16 -11.43 -3.65
N PRO A 108 -0.32 -12.66 -3.97
CA PRO A 108 -0.93 -13.52 -2.95
C PRO A 108 0.01 -13.87 -1.79
N ALA A 109 1.33 -13.89 -2.02
CA ALA A 109 2.30 -14.15 -0.96
C ALA A 109 2.31 -13.07 0.11
N PHE A 110 1.81 -11.90 -0.20
CA PHE A 110 1.79 -10.73 0.70
C PHE A 110 0.37 -10.37 1.17
N ASN A 111 -0.60 -11.22 0.89
CA ASN A 111 -1.99 -10.99 1.26
C ASN A 111 -2.21 -11.30 2.74
N CYS A 112 -2.06 -10.30 3.58
CA CYS A 112 -2.39 -10.38 4.99
C CYS A 112 -3.09 -9.10 5.43
N GLU A 113 -3.82 -9.18 6.52
CA GLU A 113 -4.64 -8.06 6.99
C GLU A 113 -3.83 -6.79 7.20
N THR A 114 -2.67 -6.88 7.83
CA THR A 114 -1.83 -5.71 8.11
C THR A 114 -1.42 -4.99 6.82
N VAL A 115 -0.98 -5.74 5.81
CA VAL A 115 -0.57 -5.16 4.51
C VAL A 115 -1.78 -4.53 3.82
N VAL A 116 -2.86 -5.29 3.66
CA VAL A 116 -4.02 -4.84 2.90
C VAL A 116 -4.68 -3.64 3.56
N SER A 117 -4.85 -3.65 4.89
CA SER A 117 -5.50 -2.54 5.59
C SER A 117 -4.65 -1.27 5.55
N ALA A 118 -3.33 -1.39 5.68
CA ALA A 118 -2.45 -0.23 5.59
C ALA A 118 -2.55 0.41 4.20
N VAL A 119 -2.51 -0.39 3.14
CA VAL A 119 -2.69 0.09 1.76
C VAL A 119 -4.06 0.73 1.58
N ARG A 120 -5.11 0.05 2.05
CA ARG A 120 -6.51 0.51 1.86
C ARG A 120 -6.74 1.91 2.42
N TRP A 121 -6.18 2.21 3.56
CA TRP A 121 -6.49 3.45 4.29
C TRP A 121 -5.40 4.52 4.20
N HIS A 122 -4.39 4.33 3.34
CA HIS A 122 -3.26 5.23 3.31
C HIS A 122 -3.57 6.64 2.75
N THR A 123 -4.66 6.81 2.00
CA THR A 123 -5.01 8.13 1.46
C THR A 123 -6.08 8.85 2.27
N THR A 124 -7.12 8.13 2.69
CA THR A 124 -8.27 8.74 3.38
C THR A 124 -8.20 8.62 4.89
N GLY A 125 -7.45 7.62 5.39
CA GLY A 125 -7.59 7.23 6.78
C GLY A 125 -8.99 6.69 7.06
N ARG A 126 -9.25 6.40 8.30
CA ARG A 126 -10.58 5.99 8.78
C ARG A 126 -10.65 6.22 10.29
N ALA A 127 -11.86 6.14 10.84
CA ALA A 127 -12.03 6.16 12.29
C ALA A 127 -11.40 4.89 12.88
N GLY A 128 -10.71 5.02 14.01
CA GLY A 128 -10.12 3.87 14.69
C GLY A 128 -8.96 3.21 13.96
N MET A 129 -8.14 3.98 13.24
CA MET A 129 -6.99 3.43 12.54
C MET A 129 -6.07 2.66 13.48
N THR A 130 -5.58 1.51 12.99
CA THR A 130 -4.53 0.76 13.70
C THR A 130 -3.21 1.50 13.63
N LEU A 131 -2.26 1.12 14.47
CA LEU A 131 -0.93 1.75 14.46
C LEU A 131 -0.25 1.59 13.11
N THR A 132 -0.29 0.41 12.50
CA THR A 132 0.33 0.17 11.19
C THR A 132 -0.31 1.00 10.09
N GLU A 133 -1.63 1.16 10.12
CA GLU A 133 -2.33 2.07 9.20
C GLU A 133 -1.86 3.51 9.35
N LYS A 134 -1.73 3.97 10.60
CA LYS A 134 -1.26 5.34 10.88
C LYS A 134 0.16 5.56 10.40
N LEU A 135 1.04 4.59 10.59
CA LEU A 135 2.44 4.74 10.20
C LEU A 135 2.61 4.84 8.69
N LEU A 136 1.90 4.03 7.91
CA LEU A 136 1.96 4.14 6.47
C LEU A 136 1.37 5.46 5.98
N TYR A 137 0.23 5.85 6.53
CA TYR A 137 -0.38 7.14 6.22
C TYR A 137 0.60 8.29 6.45
N LEU A 138 1.25 8.29 7.60
CA LEU A 138 2.20 9.34 7.98
C LEU A 138 3.44 9.32 7.08
N ALA A 139 4.00 8.15 6.80
CA ALA A 139 5.18 8.01 5.94
C ALA A 139 4.91 8.56 4.54
N ASP A 140 3.75 8.24 3.98
CA ASP A 140 3.33 8.74 2.67
C ASP A 140 3.15 10.26 2.70
N TYR A 141 2.52 10.76 3.74
CA TYR A 141 2.30 12.21 3.89
C TYR A 141 3.62 12.98 4.00
N ILE A 142 4.58 12.48 4.77
CA ILE A 142 5.87 13.13 4.97
C ILE A 142 6.63 13.26 3.64
N ASP A 143 6.56 12.25 2.77
CA ASP A 143 7.25 12.26 1.49
C ASP A 143 6.40 12.87 0.36
N SER A 144 5.21 13.34 0.64
CA SER A 144 4.37 13.98 -0.38
C SER A 144 4.99 15.29 -0.84
N PRO A 145 5.05 15.52 -2.16
CA PRO A 145 5.54 16.79 -2.70
C PRO A 145 4.63 17.96 -2.38
#